data_b95d3afba5e10c88b232352781624d6c
#
_entry.id   b95d3afba5e10c88b232352781624d6c
#
_cell.length_a   1.000
_cell.length_b   1.000
_cell.length_c   1.000
_cell.angle_alpha   90.00
_cell.angle_beta   90.00
_cell.angle_gamma   90.00
#
_symmetry.space_group_name_H-M   'P 1'
#
loop_
_entity.id
_entity.type
_entity.pdbx_description
1 polymer ?
#
loop_
_entity_poly.entity_id
_entity_poly.type
_entity_poly.pdbx_seq_one_letter_code
_entity_poly.pdbx_strand_id
1 'polypeptide(L)'
;MDKAKLNEAVERYLNGAGDPPILDFADAADAHERFLLHAAKRLLKSFAPERRQDGGDDFLLALRNYLLSMQGKIRVDDVPIPEDNAYGLVRDASDGRWHAVAQFPDYVNRMFAETVFLAQPASHRTSSGGFSLHTDPAIRRLTGFCRFKSVAQKLAVYGALHLPDGYAALISLPTGGGKSLITQTLAYQREGLTIVVVPTVSLAIDQVRTAKKIVQSAHVNEEIFFYSSGVAIAPILQAIEKKTAKMLFISPEALLKNEGFAEAVKKANAARYLRNLVIDEAHIVVDWGASFRVDYQCLESWRRMLLESNPGIRTVLLSATFDEPCCTVLKDFFSEGGEKWLEIRCDALRHEPRYMFVKAKSFADKQRKMLELVQKMPHPMIVY
;
A
#
# COMPACT_ATOMS: atom_id res chain seq x y z
N MET A 1 -8.55 -27.02 1.79
CA MET A 1 -7.84 -27.37 3.06
C MET A 1 -8.77 -28.13 4.00
N ASP A 2 -8.31 -29.22 4.63
CA ASP A 2 -9.09 -29.98 5.63
C ASP A 2 -8.88 -29.37 7.03
N LYS A 3 -9.85 -28.57 7.48
CA LYS A 3 -9.79 -27.87 8.77
C LYS A 3 -9.71 -28.82 9.97
N ALA A 4 -10.37 -29.97 9.89
CA ALA A 4 -10.37 -30.93 10.99
C ALA A 4 -8.97 -31.55 11.19
N LYS A 5 -8.31 -31.94 10.10
CA LYS A 5 -6.92 -32.45 10.15
C LYS A 5 -5.93 -31.41 10.64
N LEU A 6 -6.10 -30.15 10.19
CA LEU A 6 -5.26 -29.06 10.69
C LEU A 6 -5.43 -28.89 12.20
N ASN A 7 -6.67 -28.88 12.68
CA ASN A 7 -6.97 -28.70 14.09
C ASN A 7 -6.39 -29.85 14.96
N GLU A 8 -6.56 -31.09 14.50
CA GLU A 8 -5.99 -32.27 15.17
C GLU A 8 -4.44 -32.21 15.24
N ALA A 9 -3.81 -31.83 14.14
CA ALA A 9 -2.34 -31.70 14.09
C ALA A 9 -1.82 -30.59 15.01
N VAL A 10 -2.52 -29.44 15.06
CA VAL A 10 -2.18 -28.34 15.98
C VAL A 10 -2.41 -28.79 17.44
N GLU A 11 -3.52 -29.45 17.75
CA GLU A 11 -3.81 -29.99 19.08
C GLU A 11 -2.72 -30.96 19.55
N ARG A 12 -2.33 -31.91 18.71
CA ARG A 12 -1.25 -32.86 19.01
C ARG A 12 0.06 -32.17 19.31
N TYR A 13 0.45 -31.18 18.50
CA TYR A 13 1.69 -30.43 18.68
C TYR A 13 1.68 -29.63 19.98
N LEU A 14 0.59 -28.94 20.32
CA LEU A 14 0.46 -28.15 21.54
C LEU A 14 0.50 -29.02 22.82
N ASN A 15 0.17 -30.30 22.72
CA ASN A 15 0.25 -31.27 23.82
C ASN A 15 1.49 -32.18 23.75
N GLY A 16 2.52 -31.77 23.02
CA GLY A 16 3.80 -32.47 22.97
C GLY A 16 3.81 -33.80 22.19
N ALA A 17 2.74 -34.07 21.44
CA ALA A 17 2.54 -35.33 20.72
C ALA A 17 2.81 -35.21 19.21
N GLY A 18 4.01 -34.81 18.82
CA GLY A 18 4.45 -34.77 17.42
C GLY A 18 5.11 -33.48 16.98
N ASP A 19 5.45 -33.41 15.69
CA ASP A 19 6.08 -32.25 15.07
C ASP A 19 5.04 -31.15 14.71
N PRO A 20 5.46 -29.89 14.57
CA PRO A 20 4.58 -28.83 14.12
C PRO A 20 4.02 -29.14 12.74
N PRO A 21 2.70 -28.93 12.51
CA PRO A 21 2.10 -29.20 11.21
C PRO A 21 2.71 -28.33 10.11
N ILE A 22 2.92 -28.95 8.95
CA ILE A 22 3.34 -28.23 7.73
C ILE A 22 2.12 -27.44 7.21
N LEU A 23 2.31 -26.12 7.08
CA LEU A 23 1.27 -25.22 6.60
C LEU A 23 1.51 -24.90 5.13
N ASP A 24 0.69 -25.46 4.23
CA ASP A 24 0.75 -25.14 2.80
C ASP A 24 -0.21 -24.00 2.45
N PHE A 25 0.37 -22.86 2.09
CA PHE A 25 -0.38 -21.68 1.68
C PHE A 25 -0.83 -21.72 0.20
N ALA A 26 -0.27 -22.63 -0.60
CA ALA A 26 -0.64 -22.80 -1.99
C ALA A 26 -2.03 -23.48 -2.12
N ASP A 27 -2.38 -24.33 -1.17
CA ASP A 27 -3.64 -25.06 -1.13
C ASP A 27 -4.82 -24.25 -0.59
N ALA A 28 -4.58 -23.01 -0.14
CA ALA A 28 -5.64 -22.15 0.37
C ALA A 28 -6.56 -21.68 -0.75
N ALA A 29 -7.80 -22.15 -0.74
CA ALA A 29 -8.79 -21.86 -1.76
C ALA A 29 -9.27 -20.41 -1.75
N ASP A 30 -9.29 -19.76 -0.57
CA ASP A 30 -9.78 -18.40 -0.40
C ASP A 30 -8.99 -17.59 0.66
N ALA A 31 -9.41 -16.34 0.87
CA ALA A 31 -8.80 -15.45 1.84
C ALA A 31 -9.00 -15.91 3.29
N HIS A 32 -10.11 -16.57 3.59
CA HIS A 32 -10.40 -17.07 4.93
C HIS A 32 -9.47 -18.24 5.30
N GLU A 33 -9.26 -19.16 4.39
CA GLU A 33 -8.30 -20.26 4.58
C GLU A 33 -6.87 -19.75 4.75
N ARG A 34 -6.46 -18.75 3.97
CA ARG A 34 -5.16 -18.09 4.16
C ARG A 34 -5.04 -17.43 5.52
N PHE A 35 -6.08 -16.75 5.97
CA PHE A 35 -6.11 -16.13 7.28
C PHE A 35 -5.99 -17.16 8.40
N LEU A 36 -6.69 -18.31 8.30
CA LEU A 36 -6.58 -19.41 9.24
C LEU A 36 -5.17 -20.01 9.29
N LEU A 37 -4.54 -20.21 8.14
CA LEU A 37 -3.14 -20.68 8.08
C LEU A 37 -2.17 -19.69 8.72
N HIS A 38 -2.38 -18.38 8.53
CA HIS A 38 -1.60 -17.36 9.23
C HIS A 38 -1.83 -17.37 10.74
N ALA A 39 -3.06 -17.57 11.19
CA ALA A 39 -3.38 -17.70 12.61
C ALA A 39 -2.74 -18.95 13.22
N ALA A 40 -2.80 -20.09 12.53
CA ALA A 40 -2.10 -21.31 12.91
C ALA A 40 -0.59 -21.10 12.99
N LYS A 41 0.02 -20.50 11.97
CA LYS A 41 1.47 -20.19 11.94
C LYS A 41 1.88 -19.31 13.11
N ARG A 42 1.08 -18.30 13.46
CA ARG A 42 1.37 -17.44 14.61
C ARG A 42 1.24 -18.19 15.93
N LEU A 43 0.22 -19.05 16.08
CA LEU A 43 0.04 -19.89 17.27
C LEU A 43 1.26 -20.82 17.47
N LEU A 44 1.65 -21.54 16.42
CA LEU A 44 2.80 -22.44 16.47
C LEU A 44 4.11 -21.69 16.80
N LYS A 45 4.27 -20.45 16.29
CA LYS A 45 5.43 -19.61 16.58
C LYS A 45 5.43 -19.05 18.01
N SER A 46 4.25 -18.74 18.57
CA SER A 46 4.13 -18.25 19.97
C SER A 46 4.30 -19.37 20.99
N PHE A 47 4.10 -20.64 20.56
CA PHE A 47 4.30 -21.84 21.37
C PHE A 47 5.76 -22.29 21.29
N ALA A 48 6.62 -21.66 22.07
CA ALA A 48 8.00 -22.13 22.20
C ALA A 48 8.07 -23.27 23.25
N PRO A 49 8.70 -24.43 22.93
CA PRO A 49 8.84 -25.54 23.89
C PRO A 49 9.47 -25.13 25.20
N GLU A 50 10.36 -24.13 25.16
CA GLU A 50 11.06 -23.59 26.33
C GLU A 50 10.18 -22.69 27.22
N ARG A 51 9.06 -22.21 26.68
CA ARG A 51 8.07 -21.33 27.35
C ARG A 51 6.76 -22.05 27.74
N ARG A 52 6.73 -23.38 27.69
CA ARG A 52 5.52 -24.15 28.02
C ARG A 52 4.97 -23.86 29.42
N GLN A 53 5.77 -23.32 30.32
CA GLN A 53 5.35 -22.99 31.68
C GLN A 53 4.68 -21.61 31.83
N ASP A 54 4.78 -20.72 30.84
CA ASP A 54 4.42 -19.32 31.06
C ASP A 54 3.03 -18.91 30.55
N GLY A 55 2.39 -19.67 29.66
CA GLY A 55 1.07 -19.31 29.08
C GLY A 55 0.97 -17.81 28.73
N GLY A 56 2.07 -17.22 28.18
CA GLY A 56 2.21 -15.77 28.07
C GLY A 56 1.16 -15.13 27.16
N ASP A 57 0.95 -13.85 27.32
CA ASP A 57 -0.06 -13.06 26.59
C ASP A 57 -0.04 -13.28 25.06
N ASP A 58 1.15 -13.44 24.48
CA ASP A 58 1.32 -13.73 23.05
C ASP A 58 0.70 -15.07 22.65
N PHE A 59 0.87 -16.10 23.48
CA PHE A 59 0.28 -17.42 23.24
C PHE A 59 -1.24 -17.37 23.38
N LEU A 60 -1.74 -16.81 24.46
CA LEU A 60 -3.19 -16.70 24.70
C LEU A 60 -3.90 -15.92 23.60
N LEU A 61 -3.29 -14.82 23.14
CA LEU A 61 -3.80 -14.02 22.04
C LEU A 61 -3.76 -14.79 20.71
N ALA A 62 -2.69 -15.52 20.42
CA ALA A 62 -2.57 -16.33 19.23
C ALA A 62 -3.54 -17.50 19.23
N LEU A 63 -3.73 -18.18 20.37
CA LEU A 63 -4.69 -19.24 20.56
C LEU A 63 -6.13 -18.75 20.34
N ARG A 64 -6.50 -17.63 20.95
CA ARG A 64 -7.81 -16.98 20.71
C ARG A 64 -8.06 -16.76 19.21
N ASN A 65 -7.12 -16.12 18.52
CA ASN A 65 -7.28 -15.79 17.10
C ASN A 65 -7.39 -17.04 16.23
N TYR A 66 -6.63 -18.07 16.56
CA TYR A 66 -6.74 -19.37 15.87
C TYR A 66 -8.13 -19.99 16.08
N LEU A 67 -8.60 -20.08 17.32
CA LEU A 67 -9.89 -20.68 17.65
C LEU A 67 -11.07 -19.90 17.05
N LEU A 68 -11.02 -18.56 17.04
CA LEU A 68 -12.03 -17.73 16.38
C LEU A 68 -12.05 -17.96 14.87
N SER A 69 -10.86 -18.11 14.25
CA SER A 69 -10.76 -18.37 12.81
C SER A 69 -11.18 -19.78 12.43
N MET A 70 -10.85 -20.76 13.29
CA MET A 70 -11.26 -22.16 13.14
C MET A 70 -12.74 -22.36 13.37
N GLN A 71 -13.36 -21.55 14.24
CA GLN A 71 -14.70 -21.79 14.80
C GLN A 71 -14.81 -23.18 15.46
N GLY A 72 -13.75 -23.57 16.16
CA GLY A 72 -13.61 -24.90 16.73
C GLY A 72 -13.14 -24.89 18.18
N LYS A 73 -12.88 -26.09 18.70
CA LYS A 73 -12.35 -26.32 20.04
C LYS A 73 -11.02 -27.07 19.94
N ILE A 74 -10.15 -26.87 20.92
CA ILE A 74 -8.86 -27.56 21.01
C ILE A 74 -8.56 -27.93 22.46
N ARG A 75 -7.92 -29.08 22.68
CA ARG A 75 -7.39 -29.45 23.99
C ARG A 75 -5.98 -28.90 24.13
N VAL A 76 -5.69 -28.24 25.25
CA VAL A 76 -4.38 -27.74 25.61
C VAL A 76 -4.19 -28.06 27.09
N ASP A 77 -3.36 -29.08 27.35
CA ASP A 77 -3.12 -29.58 28.72
C ASP A 77 -1.73 -29.13 29.22
N ASP A 78 -0.77 -28.93 28.34
CA ASP A 78 0.63 -28.63 28.68
C ASP A 78 0.91 -27.14 28.96
N VAL A 79 -0.06 -26.26 28.73
CA VAL A 79 0.07 -24.81 28.97
C VAL A 79 -1.02 -24.35 29.93
N PRO A 80 -0.67 -23.69 31.05
CA PRO A 80 -1.66 -23.18 31.98
C PRO A 80 -2.41 -21.99 31.34
N ILE A 81 -3.70 -22.16 31.06
CA ILE A 81 -4.59 -21.09 30.61
C ILE A 81 -5.45 -20.69 31.79
N PRO A 82 -5.35 -19.43 32.28
CA PRO A 82 -6.18 -18.96 33.37
C PRO A 82 -7.69 -19.02 32.99
N GLU A 83 -8.53 -19.50 33.89
CA GLU A 83 -9.98 -19.52 33.67
C GLU A 83 -10.56 -18.10 33.55
N ASP A 84 -10.04 -17.16 34.35
CA ASP A 84 -10.33 -15.73 34.23
C ASP A 84 -9.23 -15.08 33.38
N ASN A 85 -9.44 -15.01 32.08
CA ASN A 85 -8.52 -14.41 31.13
C ASN A 85 -9.18 -13.30 30.31
N ALA A 86 -8.39 -12.27 29.97
CA ALA A 86 -8.84 -11.13 29.19
C ALA A 86 -9.11 -11.45 27.70
N TYR A 87 -8.83 -12.67 27.26
CA TYR A 87 -8.85 -13.04 25.84
C TYR A 87 -10.14 -13.75 25.42
N GLY A 88 -11.07 -14.04 26.33
CA GLY A 88 -12.30 -14.75 26.02
C GLY A 88 -12.07 -16.23 25.67
N LEU A 89 -10.99 -16.82 26.17
CA LEU A 89 -10.78 -18.26 26.12
C LEU A 89 -11.63 -18.92 27.20
N VAL A 90 -12.49 -19.84 26.81
CA VAL A 90 -13.44 -20.53 27.72
C VAL A 90 -13.20 -22.03 27.61
N ARG A 91 -13.06 -22.68 28.74
CA ARG A 91 -12.99 -24.14 28.82
C ARG A 91 -14.37 -24.74 28.85
N ASP A 92 -14.66 -25.65 27.94
CA ASP A 92 -15.93 -26.37 27.94
C ASP A 92 -15.92 -27.43 29.06
N ALA A 93 -16.90 -27.33 29.93
CA ALA A 93 -17.03 -28.26 31.07
C ALA A 93 -17.35 -29.72 30.65
N SER A 94 -17.90 -29.92 29.45
CA SER A 94 -18.33 -31.24 28.98
C SER A 94 -17.19 -32.08 28.42
N ASP A 95 -16.22 -31.47 27.74
CA ASP A 95 -15.13 -32.17 27.04
C ASP A 95 -13.72 -31.66 27.43
N GLY A 96 -13.66 -30.65 28.28
CA GLY A 96 -12.38 -30.04 28.74
C GLY A 96 -11.61 -29.28 27.69
N ARG A 97 -12.18 -29.06 26.49
CA ARG A 97 -11.55 -28.33 25.39
C ARG A 97 -11.76 -26.84 25.50
N TRP A 98 -10.78 -26.08 25.00
CA TRP A 98 -10.83 -24.64 24.94
C TRP A 98 -11.47 -24.17 23.62
N HIS A 99 -12.36 -23.21 23.72
CA HIS A 99 -12.88 -22.45 22.60
C HIS A 99 -12.73 -20.95 22.87
N ALA A 100 -12.84 -20.13 21.85
CA ALA A 100 -12.77 -18.69 22.01
C ALA A 100 -14.13 -18.04 21.76
N VAL A 101 -14.51 -17.14 22.66
CA VAL A 101 -15.69 -16.28 22.52
C VAL A 101 -15.22 -14.90 22.12
N ALA A 102 -15.77 -14.39 21.01
CA ALA A 102 -15.48 -13.04 20.58
C ALA A 102 -15.97 -12.04 21.62
N GLN A 103 -15.07 -11.26 22.16
CA GLN A 103 -15.36 -10.17 23.09
C GLN A 103 -15.15 -8.85 22.38
N PHE A 104 -16.04 -7.90 22.65
CA PHE A 104 -15.95 -6.57 22.08
C PHE A 104 -16.12 -5.53 23.17
N PRO A 105 -15.38 -4.40 23.10
CA PRO A 105 -15.66 -3.26 23.98
C PRO A 105 -17.09 -2.74 23.76
N ASP A 106 -17.73 -2.26 24.82
CA ASP A 106 -19.13 -1.75 24.80
C ASP A 106 -19.36 -0.59 23.81
N TYR A 107 -18.29 0.15 23.51
CA TYR A 107 -18.33 1.26 22.54
C TYR A 107 -18.17 0.81 21.09
N VAL A 108 -17.94 -0.47 20.82
CA VAL A 108 -17.88 -1.03 19.46
C VAL A 108 -19.28 -1.32 18.99
N ASN A 109 -19.62 -0.79 17.82
CA ASN A 109 -20.93 -1.06 17.21
C ASN A 109 -21.13 -2.56 17.01
N ARG A 110 -22.27 -3.10 17.47
CA ARG A 110 -22.58 -4.54 17.43
C ARG A 110 -22.57 -5.10 16.00
N MET A 111 -23.14 -4.40 15.03
CA MET A 111 -23.09 -4.83 13.62
C MET A 111 -21.65 -4.91 13.09
N PHE A 112 -20.79 -3.98 13.49
CA PHE A 112 -19.37 -4.03 13.15
C PHE A 112 -18.71 -5.24 13.80
N ALA A 113 -18.97 -5.46 15.10
CA ALA A 113 -18.44 -6.58 15.87
C ALA A 113 -18.82 -7.94 15.25
N GLU A 114 -20.08 -8.13 14.93
CA GLU A 114 -20.59 -9.40 14.34
C GLU A 114 -19.93 -9.71 12.98
N THR A 115 -19.48 -8.72 12.25
CA THR A 115 -18.90 -8.90 10.91
C THR A 115 -17.36 -8.87 10.87
N VAL A 116 -16.70 -8.46 11.95
CA VAL A 116 -15.23 -8.31 12.00
C VAL A 116 -14.49 -9.62 11.77
N PHE A 117 -15.00 -10.71 12.33
CA PHE A 117 -14.43 -12.06 12.17
C PHE A 117 -14.97 -12.81 10.96
N LEU A 118 -15.98 -12.27 10.28
CA LEU A 118 -16.52 -12.87 9.08
C LEU A 118 -15.73 -12.40 7.86
N ALA A 119 -14.86 -13.25 7.36
CA ALA A 119 -14.20 -13.04 6.07
C ALA A 119 -15.22 -13.21 4.94
N GLN A 120 -16.13 -12.27 4.77
CA GLN A 120 -16.93 -12.20 3.57
C GLN A 120 -16.12 -11.46 2.52
N PRO A 121 -15.85 -12.09 1.35
CA PRO A 121 -15.33 -11.35 0.23
C PRO A 121 -16.33 -10.26 -0.09
N ALA A 122 -15.91 -9.01 0.05
CA ALA A 122 -16.73 -7.90 -0.39
C ALA A 122 -16.95 -8.09 -1.88
N SER A 123 -18.16 -8.43 -2.27
CA SER A 123 -18.57 -8.49 -3.67
C SER A 123 -18.69 -7.06 -4.18
N HIS A 124 -17.54 -6.47 -4.50
CA HIS A 124 -17.51 -5.12 -5.05
C HIS A 124 -17.87 -5.19 -6.53
N ARG A 125 -19.16 -5.12 -6.81
CA ARG A 125 -19.61 -4.60 -8.08
C ARG A 125 -19.34 -3.10 -8.06
N THR A 126 -18.18 -2.70 -8.58
CA THR A 126 -17.99 -1.31 -8.97
C THR A 126 -19.01 -1.01 -10.06
N SER A 127 -20.12 -0.38 -9.67
CA SER A 127 -21.06 0.11 -10.66
C SER A 127 -20.32 1.19 -11.43
N SER A 128 -20.16 1.00 -12.72
CA SER A 128 -19.53 1.99 -13.58
C SER A 128 -20.43 3.20 -13.82
N GLY A 129 -21.62 3.23 -13.22
CA GLY A 129 -22.60 4.30 -13.46
C GLY A 129 -22.94 4.49 -14.95
N GLY A 130 -22.87 3.44 -15.75
CA GLY A 130 -23.06 3.51 -17.19
C GLY A 130 -21.81 3.86 -18.00
N PHE A 131 -20.69 4.21 -17.36
CA PHE A 131 -19.44 4.49 -18.06
C PHE A 131 -18.71 3.22 -18.49
N SER A 132 -18.19 3.21 -19.71
CA SER A 132 -17.30 2.15 -20.15
C SER A 132 -15.96 2.21 -19.44
N LEU A 133 -15.57 1.12 -18.78
CA LEU A 133 -14.25 0.96 -18.16
C LEU A 133 -13.23 0.28 -19.07
N HIS A 134 -13.55 0.00 -20.32
CA HIS A 134 -12.60 -0.58 -21.25
C HIS A 134 -11.45 0.38 -21.53
N THR A 135 -10.24 -0.18 -21.59
CA THR A 135 -9.04 0.53 -22.02
C THR A 135 -9.03 0.65 -23.53
N ASP A 136 -8.38 1.69 -24.05
CA ASP A 136 -8.12 1.80 -25.48
C ASP A 136 -7.05 0.80 -25.95
N PRO A 137 -6.91 0.60 -27.28
CA PRO A 137 -5.94 -0.35 -27.82
C PRO A 137 -4.48 -0.04 -27.46
N ALA A 138 -4.12 1.24 -27.28
CA ALA A 138 -2.75 1.64 -26.94
C ALA A 138 -2.39 1.24 -25.51
N ILE A 139 -3.26 1.53 -24.55
CA ILE A 139 -3.11 1.12 -23.15
C ILE A 139 -3.10 -0.41 -23.03
N ARG A 140 -3.98 -1.08 -23.76
CA ARG A 140 -4.01 -2.55 -23.76
C ARG A 140 -2.72 -3.16 -24.30
N ARG A 141 -2.17 -2.64 -25.39
CA ARG A 141 -0.87 -3.11 -25.92
C ARG A 141 0.26 -2.85 -24.94
N LEU A 142 0.25 -1.69 -24.28
CA LEU A 142 1.29 -1.33 -23.34
C LEU A 142 1.27 -2.15 -22.06
N THR A 143 0.08 -2.51 -21.54
CA THR A 143 -0.07 -3.04 -20.18
C THR A 143 -0.76 -4.39 -20.08
N GLY A 144 -1.37 -4.86 -21.14
CA GLY A 144 -2.22 -6.05 -21.14
C GLY A 144 -3.59 -5.84 -20.47
N PHE A 145 -3.84 -4.70 -19.83
CA PHE A 145 -5.09 -4.44 -19.13
C PHE A 145 -6.22 -4.15 -20.11
N CYS A 146 -7.32 -4.90 -19.98
CA CYS A 146 -8.52 -4.71 -20.81
C CYS A 146 -9.50 -3.70 -20.19
N ARG A 147 -9.39 -3.42 -18.91
CA ARG A 147 -10.31 -2.55 -18.17
C ARG A 147 -9.59 -1.72 -17.11
N PHE A 148 -10.06 -0.49 -16.91
CA PHE A 148 -9.73 0.31 -15.75
C PHE A 148 -10.40 -0.23 -14.49
N LYS A 149 -9.81 0.01 -13.33
CA LYS A 149 -10.37 -0.38 -12.03
C LYS A 149 -11.63 0.44 -11.66
N SER A 150 -11.66 1.71 -12.08
CA SER A 150 -12.73 2.66 -11.75
C SER A 150 -12.83 3.77 -12.79
N VAL A 151 -13.93 4.52 -12.75
CA VAL A 151 -14.09 5.76 -13.53
C VAL A 151 -13.02 6.78 -13.14
N ALA A 152 -12.73 6.91 -11.86
CA ALA A 152 -11.70 7.82 -11.36
C ALA A 152 -10.31 7.49 -11.94
N GLN A 153 -9.92 6.21 -11.96
CA GLN A 153 -8.66 5.81 -12.61
C GLN A 153 -8.66 6.15 -14.10
N LYS A 154 -9.76 5.91 -14.80
CA LYS A 154 -9.88 6.25 -16.23
C LYS A 154 -9.70 7.75 -16.46
N LEU A 155 -10.40 8.58 -15.70
CA LEU A 155 -10.30 10.05 -15.79
C LEU A 155 -8.88 10.52 -15.46
N ALA A 156 -8.25 9.98 -14.44
CA ALA A 156 -6.89 10.32 -14.03
C ALA A 156 -5.86 9.96 -15.11
N VAL A 157 -5.96 8.78 -15.72
CA VAL A 157 -5.08 8.35 -16.81
C VAL A 157 -5.24 9.26 -18.02
N TYR A 158 -6.48 9.49 -18.48
CA TYR A 158 -6.69 10.36 -19.65
C TYR A 158 -6.38 11.82 -19.36
N GLY A 159 -6.67 12.32 -18.15
CA GLY A 159 -6.28 13.68 -17.76
C GLY A 159 -4.77 13.90 -17.82
N ALA A 160 -3.98 12.93 -17.34
CA ALA A 160 -2.53 12.99 -17.44
C ALA A 160 -2.03 12.85 -18.89
N LEU A 161 -2.62 11.96 -19.68
CA LEU A 161 -2.24 11.76 -21.09
C LEU A 161 -2.52 12.98 -21.96
N HIS A 162 -3.63 13.68 -21.69
CA HIS A 162 -4.04 14.87 -22.44
C HIS A 162 -3.62 16.19 -21.77
N LEU A 163 -2.79 16.13 -20.72
CA LEU A 163 -2.25 17.32 -20.09
C LEU A 163 -1.46 18.14 -21.13
N PRO A 164 -1.78 19.43 -21.32
CA PRO A 164 -1.03 20.28 -22.26
C PRO A 164 0.42 20.45 -21.82
N ASP A 165 1.27 20.77 -22.77
CA ASP A 165 2.68 21.05 -22.50
C ASP A 165 2.84 22.26 -21.55
N GLY A 166 3.71 22.16 -20.56
CA GLY A 166 3.94 23.17 -19.53
C GLY A 166 2.96 23.14 -18.34
N TYR A 167 1.89 22.38 -18.44
CA TYR A 167 0.88 22.27 -17.37
C TYR A 167 1.37 21.41 -16.20
N ALA A 168 0.81 21.69 -15.03
CA ALA A 168 0.85 20.80 -13.87
C ALA A 168 -0.54 20.22 -13.60
N ALA A 169 -0.59 18.95 -13.21
CA ALA A 169 -1.80 18.26 -12.79
C ALA A 169 -1.66 17.72 -11.37
N LEU A 170 -2.62 18.01 -10.50
CA LEU A 170 -2.80 17.35 -9.23
C LEU A 170 -3.81 16.22 -9.40
N ILE A 171 -3.40 15.00 -9.10
CA ILE A 171 -4.24 13.82 -9.26
C ILE A 171 -4.30 13.03 -7.95
N SER A 172 -5.48 13.00 -7.34
CA SER A 172 -5.77 12.19 -6.15
C SER A 172 -6.49 10.91 -6.56
N LEU A 173 -5.89 9.77 -6.20
CA LEU A 173 -6.55 8.47 -6.26
C LEU A 173 -6.28 7.72 -4.97
N PRO A 174 -7.26 7.02 -4.38
CA PRO A 174 -7.08 6.27 -3.15
C PRO A 174 -5.98 5.20 -3.31
N THR A 175 -5.38 4.79 -2.20
CA THR A 175 -4.42 3.68 -2.18
C THR A 175 -5.05 2.44 -2.85
N GLY A 176 -4.32 1.79 -3.74
CA GLY A 176 -4.87 0.70 -4.56
C GLY A 176 -5.72 1.15 -5.76
N GLY A 177 -6.00 2.45 -5.92
CA GLY A 177 -6.74 3.03 -7.06
C GLY A 177 -5.99 2.96 -8.40
N GLY A 178 -4.71 2.56 -8.39
CA GLY A 178 -3.93 2.32 -9.60
C GLY A 178 -3.20 3.55 -10.13
N LYS A 179 -2.67 4.41 -9.25
CA LYS A 179 -1.81 5.56 -9.59
C LYS A 179 -0.66 5.20 -10.52
N SER A 180 -0.03 4.04 -10.32
CA SER A 180 1.11 3.58 -11.13
C SER A 180 0.78 3.47 -12.63
N LEU A 181 -0.48 3.18 -13.00
CA LEU A 181 -0.88 3.14 -14.40
C LEU A 181 -0.76 4.50 -15.08
N ILE A 182 -1.01 5.59 -14.35
CA ILE A 182 -0.86 6.97 -14.84
C ILE A 182 0.58 7.20 -15.28
N THR A 183 1.53 6.88 -14.40
CA THR A 183 2.96 7.07 -14.64
C THR A 183 3.45 6.23 -15.81
N GLN A 184 3.03 4.96 -15.88
CA GLN A 184 3.43 4.03 -16.95
C GLN A 184 2.89 4.47 -18.31
N THR A 185 1.61 4.82 -18.40
CA THR A 185 1.01 5.28 -19.66
C THR A 185 1.57 6.60 -20.11
N LEU A 186 1.82 7.54 -19.18
CA LEU A 186 2.42 8.83 -19.48
C LEU A 186 3.84 8.70 -20.06
N ALA A 187 4.66 7.80 -19.48
CA ALA A 187 6.04 7.58 -19.90
C ALA A 187 6.16 6.96 -21.30
N TYR A 188 5.16 6.19 -21.71
CA TYR A 188 5.17 5.49 -23.00
C TYR A 188 4.28 6.15 -24.07
N GLN A 189 3.59 7.23 -23.74
CA GLN A 189 2.73 7.94 -24.70
C GLN A 189 3.54 8.65 -25.80
N ARG A 190 4.67 9.24 -25.41
CA ARG A 190 5.57 9.99 -26.30
C ARG A 190 7.00 9.55 -26.06
N GLU A 191 7.86 9.74 -27.05
CA GLU A 191 9.30 9.58 -26.84
C GLU A 191 9.81 10.61 -25.85
N GLY A 192 10.60 10.14 -24.89
CA GLY A 192 11.23 10.99 -23.90
C GLY A 192 11.32 10.38 -22.53
N LEU A 193 12.03 11.06 -21.65
CA LEU A 193 12.26 10.69 -20.27
C LEU A 193 11.13 11.18 -19.37
N THR A 194 10.63 10.31 -18.53
CA THR A 194 9.78 10.62 -17.38
C THR A 194 10.57 10.40 -16.11
N ILE A 195 10.80 11.46 -15.34
CA ILE A 195 11.38 11.36 -14.00
C ILE A 195 10.24 11.19 -13.00
N VAL A 196 10.35 10.17 -12.15
CA VAL A 196 9.39 9.87 -11.09
C VAL A 196 10.09 10.06 -9.75
N VAL A 197 9.76 11.15 -9.08
CA VAL A 197 10.28 11.43 -7.74
C VAL A 197 9.46 10.64 -6.71
N VAL A 198 10.15 9.86 -5.90
CA VAL A 198 9.54 8.99 -4.89
C VAL A 198 10.13 9.24 -3.51
N PRO A 199 9.34 9.11 -2.42
CA PRO A 199 9.81 9.48 -1.08
C PRO A 199 10.80 8.49 -0.48
N THR A 200 10.81 7.23 -0.91
CA THR A 200 11.69 6.20 -0.31
C THR A 200 12.24 5.26 -1.36
N VAL A 201 13.42 4.71 -1.07
CA VAL A 201 14.09 3.71 -1.92
C VAL A 201 13.25 2.43 -2.05
N SER A 202 12.61 2.00 -0.98
CA SER A 202 11.74 0.81 -1.02
C SER A 202 10.55 0.98 -1.97
N LEU A 203 9.94 2.16 -1.98
CA LEU A 203 8.89 2.49 -2.95
C LEU A 203 9.41 2.53 -4.38
N ALA A 204 10.63 3.08 -4.60
CA ALA A 204 11.26 3.06 -5.92
C ALA A 204 11.43 1.64 -6.45
N ILE A 205 11.97 0.74 -5.62
CA ILE A 205 12.19 -0.67 -5.98
C ILE A 205 10.87 -1.36 -6.32
N ASP A 206 9.85 -1.20 -5.50
CA ASP A 206 8.54 -1.83 -5.71
C ASP A 206 7.82 -1.27 -6.94
N GLN A 207 7.92 0.03 -7.18
CA GLN A 207 7.33 0.66 -8.37
C GLN A 207 8.03 0.21 -9.66
N VAL A 208 9.37 0.14 -9.68
CA VAL A 208 10.12 -0.37 -10.83
C VAL A 208 9.79 -1.83 -11.09
N ARG A 209 9.80 -2.66 -10.05
CA ARG A 209 9.42 -4.07 -10.17
C ARG A 209 8.02 -4.24 -10.76
N THR A 210 7.08 -3.43 -10.31
CA THR A 210 5.71 -3.43 -10.81
C THR A 210 5.63 -2.92 -12.24
N ALA A 211 6.31 -1.82 -12.56
CA ALA A 211 6.34 -1.27 -13.91
C ALA A 211 6.92 -2.26 -14.93
N LYS A 212 8.05 -2.91 -14.60
CA LYS A 212 8.67 -3.93 -15.45
C LYS A 212 7.81 -5.17 -15.67
N LYS A 213 6.91 -5.50 -14.73
CA LYS A 213 5.94 -6.59 -14.91
C LYS A 213 4.75 -6.22 -15.79
N ILE A 214 4.34 -4.98 -15.75
CA ILE A 214 3.11 -4.50 -16.41
C ILE A 214 3.42 -4.04 -17.82
N VAL A 215 4.51 -3.29 -18.02
CA VAL A 215 4.86 -2.71 -19.31
C VAL A 215 5.31 -3.81 -20.28
N GLN A 216 4.59 -3.92 -21.38
CA GLN A 216 4.82 -4.91 -22.44
C GLN A 216 5.83 -4.35 -23.46
N SER A 217 7.07 -4.12 -23.04
CA SER A 217 8.18 -3.70 -23.91
C SER A 217 9.26 -4.79 -23.94
N ALA A 218 9.79 -5.09 -25.12
CA ALA A 218 10.91 -6.01 -25.27
C ALA A 218 12.19 -5.48 -24.60
N HIS A 219 12.30 -4.16 -24.44
CA HIS A 219 13.47 -3.48 -23.90
C HIS A 219 13.23 -2.90 -22.49
N VAL A 220 12.21 -3.39 -21.78
CA VAL A 220 11.76 -2.84 -20.49
C VAL A 220 12.90 -2.68 -19.46
N ASN A 221 13.90 -3.55 -19.49
CA ASN A 221 15.05 -3.49 -18.57
C ASN A 221 16.05 -2.38 -18.91
N GLU A 222 16.05 -1.89 -20.14
CA GLU A 222 16.88 -0.80 -20.65
C GLU A 222 16.14 0.54 -20.69
N GLU A 223 14.84 0.51 -20.38
CA GLU A 223 13.94 1.67 -20.41
C GLU A 223 13.52 2.16 -19.05
N ILE A 224 13.47 1.27 -18.02
CA ILE A 224 12.97 1.58 -16.67
C ILE A 224 14.06 1.36 -15.63
N PHE A 225 14.42 2.44 -14.96
CA PHE A 225 15.49 2.49 -13.97
C PHE A 225 15.00 2.99 -12.62
N PHE A 226 15.72 2.62 -11.56
CA PHE A 226 15.68 3.32 -10.28
C PHE A 226 17.09 3.61 -9.82
N TYR A 227 17.22 4.63 -8.99
CA TYR A 227 18.48 4.95 -8.34
C TYR A 227 18.34 4.94 -6.83
N SER A 228 19.31 4.31 -6.16
CA SER A 228 19.53 4.39 -4.73
C SER A 228 21.04 4.30 -4.45
N SER A 229 21.46 4.67 -3.22
CA SER A 229 22.84 4.45 -2.79
C SER A 229 23.19 2.96 -2.94
N GLY A 230 24.25 2.68 -3.68
CA GLY A 230 24.69 1.31 -3.99
C GLY A 230 24.29 0.79 -5.37
N VAL A 231 23.45 1.50 -6.11
CA VAL A 231 23.17 1.20 -7.53
C VAL A 231 24.19 1.95 -8.40
N ALA A 232 24.77 1.24 -9.37
CA ALA A 232 25.68 1.86 -10.34
C ALA A 232 24.96 2.95 -11.16
N ILE A 233 25.47 4.17 -11.13
CA ILE A 233 24.88 5.31 -11.82
C ILE A 233 25.15 5.27 -13.34
N ALA A 234 26.32 4.77 -13.75
CA ALA A 234 26.78 4.85 -15.14
C ALA A 234 25.81 4.24 -16.17
N PRO A 235 25.19 3.07 -15.96
CA PRO A 235 24.20 2.53 -16.90
C PRO A 235 22.97 3.44 -17.07
N ILE A 236 22.55 4.12 -15.99
CA ILE A 236 21.40 5.03 -16.01
C ILE A 236 21.74 6.28 -16.84
N LEU A 237 22.89 6.90 -16.55
CA LEU A 237 23.35 8.08 -17.27
C LEU A 237 23.53 7.79 -18.76
N GLN A 238 24.12 6.64 -19.09
CA GLN A 238 24.29 6.19 -20.48
C GLN A 238 22.94 5.98 -21.20
N ALA A 239 21.95 5.42 -20.51
CA ALA A 239 20.61 5.25 -21.08
C ALA A 239 19.89 6.59 -21.32
N ILE A 240 20.08 7.57 -20.42
CA ILE A 240 19.57 8.93 -20.62
C ILE A 240 20.26 9.60 -21.83
N GLU A 241 21.57 9.51 -21.93
CA GLU A 241 22.35 10.08 -23.02
C GLU A 241 21.99 9.47 -24.38
N LYS A 242 21.84 8.13 -24.43
CA LYS A 242 21.40 7.39 -25.64
C LYS A 242 19.92 7.56 -25.95
N LYS A 243 19.16 8.25 -25.09
CA LYS A 243 17.72 8.44 -25.21
C LYS A 243 16.92 7.11 -25.23
N THR A 244 17.39 6.09 -24.50
CA THR A 244 16.68 4.83 -24.32
C THR A 244 15.86 4.80 -23.03
N ALA A 245 16.27 5.55 -21.99
CA ALA A 245 15.55 5.62 -20.71
C ALA A 245 14.18 6.27 -20.87
N LYS A 246 13.12 5.54 -20.56
CA LYS A 246 11.72 6.02 -20.55
C LYS A 246 11.28 6.50 -19.16
N MET A 247 11.71 5.78 -18.11
CA MET A 247 11.33 6.06 -16.73
C MET A 247 12.55 5.98 -15.81
N LEU A 248 12.70 6.99 -14.95
CA LEU A 248 13.67 6.98 -13.87
C LEU A 248 12.98 7.27 -12.54
N PHE A 249 12.97 6.28 -11.64
CA PHE A 249 12.51 6.45 -10.25
C PHE A 249 13.69 6.86 -9.37
N ILE A 250 13.56 7.98 -8.68
CA ILE A 250 14.68 8.60 -7.95
C ILE A 250 14.15 9.39 -6.75
N SER A 251 14.91 9.45 -5.66
CA SER A 251 14.58 10.35 -4.56
C SER A 251 14.94 11.81 -4.88
N PRO A 252 14.26 12.79 -4.25
CA PRO A 252 14.58 14.19 -4.50
C PRO A 252 16.03 14.54 -4.14
N GLU A 253 16.54 13.95 -3.05
CA GLU A 253 17.93 14.17 -2.62
C GLU A 253 18.94 13.71 -3.68
N ALA A 254 18.72 12.52 -4.24
CA ALA A 254 19.60 12.00 -5.29
C ALA A 254 19.49 12.80 -6.59
N LEU A 255 18.29 13.25 -6.94
CA LEU A 255 18.04 14.03 -8.13
C LEU A 255 18.69 15.42 -8.08
N LEU A 256 18.62 16.08 -6.91
CA LEU A 256 19.07 17.46 -6.76
C LEU A 256 20.54 17.59 -6.36
N LYS A 257 21.10 16.63 -5.62
CA LYS A 257 22.44 16.71 -5.03
C LYS A 257 23.49 15.90 -5.78
N ASN A 258 23.10 14.96 -6.63
CA ASN A 258 24.07 14.16 -7.39
C ASN A 258 24.43 14.89 -8.70
N GLU A 259 25.67 15.32 -8.83
CA GLU A 259 26.17 16.07 -9.99
C GLU A 259 25.95 15.32 -11.32
N GLY A 260 26.13 13.99 -11.34
CA GLY A 260 25.92 13.18 -12.54
C GLY A 260 24.46 13.24 -13.03
N PHE A 261 23.50 13.16 -12.13
CA PHE A 261 22.08 13.31 -12.50
C PHE A 261 21.74 14.75 -12.89
N ALA A 262 22.24 15.74 -12.15
CA ALA A 262 22.00 17.14 -12.46
C ALA A 262 22.47 17.48 -13.89
N GLU A 263 23.66 17.04 -14.29
CA GLU A 263 24.20 17.25 -15.63
C GLU A 263 23.42 16.46 -16.70
N ALA A 264 23.12 15.17 -16.46
CA ALA A 264 22.39 14.35 -17.41
C ALA A 264 20.97 14.87 -17.64
N VAL A 265 20.27 15.28 -16.57
CA VAL A 265 18.93 15.86 -16.68
C VAL A 265 18.95 17.21 -17.37
N LYS A 266 19.96 18.07 -17.10
CA LYS A 266 20.13 19.34 -17.80
C LYS A 266 20.31 19.14 -19.31
N LYS A 267 21.14 18.18 -19.72
CA LYS A 267 21.33 17.83 -21.14
C LYS A 267 20.05 17.27 -21.77
N ALA A 268 19.40 16.34 -21.09
CA ALA A 268 18.12 15.77 -21.54
C ALA A 268 17.03 16.83 -21.68
N ASN A 269 17.01 17.81 -20.75
CA ASN A 269 16.09 18.93 -20.78
C ASN A 269 16.34 19.87 -21.96
N ALA A 270 17.60 20.28 -22.18
CA ALA A 270 18.00 21.12 -23.32
C ALA A 270 17.70 20.45 -24.67
N ALA A 271 17.85 19.13 -24.74
CA ALA A 271 17.49 18.33 -25.91
C ALA A 271 15.97 18.09 -26.04
N ARG A 272 15.15 18.64 -25.14
CA ARG A 272 13.69 18.38 -25.02
C ARG A 272 13.33 16.89 -24.91
N TYR A 273 14.28 16.10 -24.42
CA TYR A 273 14.05 14.68 -24.14
C TYR A 273 13.36 14.45 -22.79
N LEU A 274 13.58 15.33 -21.80
CA LEU A 274 12.78 15.35 -20.56
C LEU A 274 11.36 15.82 -20.89
N ARG A 275 10.38 14.94 -20.73
CA ARG A 275 8.97 15.20 -21.08
C ARG A 275 8.08 15.36 -19.88
N ASN A 276 8.30 14.55 -18.86
CA ASN A 276 7.40 14.53 -17.72
C ASN A 276 8.19 14.50 -16.41
N LEU A 277 7.70 15.25 -15.44
CA LEU A 277 8.09 15.19 -14.04
C LEU A 277 6.87 14.67 -13.25
N VAL A 278 7.00 13.52 -12.61
CA VAL A 278 5.98 12.96 -11.74
C VAL A 278 6.50 13.03 -10.31
N ILE A 279 5.73 13.60 -9.40
CA ILE A 279 6.05 13.67 -7.97
C ILE A 279 5.04 12.77 -7.25
N ASP A 280 5.50 11.61 -6.81
CA ASP A 280 4.66 10.69 -6.02
C ASP A 280 4.66 11.10 -4.55
N GLU A 281 3.53 10.88 -3.89
CA GLU A 281 3.23 11.36 -2.53
C GLU A 281 3.48 12.89 -2.39
N ALA A 282 2.99 13.65 -3.36
CA ALA A 282 3.27 15.08 -3.48
C ALA A 282 2.79 15.92 -2.29
N HIS A 283 1.91 15.39 -1.42
CA HIS A 283 1.55 16.06 -0.15
C HIS A 283 2.77 16.33 0.74
N ILE A 284 3.84 15.54 0.62
CA ILE A 284 5.10 15.73 1.37
C ILE A 284 5.76 17.10 1.06
N VAL A 285 5.51 17.69 -0.11
CA VAL A 285 6.02 19.03 -0.47
C VAL A 285 5.55 20.10 0.53
N VAL A 286 4.35 19.90 1.10
CA VAL A 286 3.68 20.85 1.99
C VAL A 286 3.78 20.44 3.47
N ASP A 287 4.13 19.19 3.76
CA ASP A 287 4.17 18.65 5.12
C ASP A 287 5.27 19.30 5.98
N TRP A 288 4.84 19.99 7.06
CA TRP A 288 5.68 20.71 8.03
C TRP A 288 5.77 19.93 9.35
N GLY A 289 6.31 18.72 9.35
CA GLY A 289 6.34 17.92 10.56
C GLY A 289 7.70 17.26 10.82
N ALA A 290 7.72 16.22 11.68
CA ALA A 290 8.90 15.42 12.00
C ALA A 290 9.53 14.74 10.76
N SER A 291 8.82 14.68 9.65
CA SER A 291 9.27 14.13 8.35
C SER A 291 9.66 15.21 7.34
N PHE A 292 9.96 16.42 7.79
CA PHE A 292 10.31 17.55 6.93
C PHE A 292 11.45 17.22 5.96
N ARG A 293 11.14 17.25 4.66
CA ARG A 293 12.10 16.97 3.59
C ARG A 293 12.30 18.20 2.73
N VAL A 294 13.30 19.00 3.07
CA VAL A 294 13.67 20.24 2.34
C VAL A 294 13.83 19.99 0.84
N ASP A 295 14.38 18.84 0.47
CA ASP A 295 14.61 18.50 -0.93
C ASP A 295 13.31 18.35 -1.75
N TYR A 296 12.17 17.99 -1.12
CA TYR A 296 10.88 18.03 -1.80
C TYR A 296 10.41 19.44 -2.12
N GLN A 297 10.66 20.40 -1.24
CA GLN A 297 10.32 21.81 -1.47
C GLN A 297 11.17 22.42 -2.57
N CYS A 298 12.44 22.03 -2.69
CA CYS A 298 13.32 22.48 -3.76
C CYS A 298 12.87 22.00 -5.16
N LEU A 299 12.01 20.99 -5.27
CA LEU A 299 11.52 20.48 -6.55
C LEU A 299 10.74 21.54 -7.35
N GLU A 300 10.04 22.43 -6.67
CA GLU A 300 9.32 23.53 -7.34
C GLU A 300 10.28 24.47 -8.07
N SER A 301 11.25 25.00 -7.34
CA SER A 301 12.24 25.92 -7.91
C SER A 301 13.11 25.25 -8.99
N TRP A 302 13.46 23.99 -8.77
CA TRP A 302 14.16 23.18 -9.77
C TRP A 302 13.31 22.98 -11.04
N ARG A 303 12.03 22.65 -10.92
CA ARG A 303 11.10 22.55 -12.05
C ARG A 303 11.00 23.87 -12.81
N ARG A 304 10.89 24.99 -12.11
CA ARG A 304 10.79 26.32 -12.72
C ARG A 304 12.01 26.61 -13.59
N MET A 305 13.21 26.33 -13.08
CA MET A 305 14.46 26.44 -13.84
C MET A 305 14.47 25.55 -15.10
N LEU A 306 13.92 24.34 -15.02
CA LEU A 306 13.82 23.45 -16.18
C LEU A 306 12.84 24.00 -17.24
N LEU A 307 11.73 24.59 -16.83
CA LEU A 307 10.72 25.16 -17.73
C LEU A 307 11.25 26.38 -18.52
N GLU A 308 12.22 27.13 -17.99
CA GLU A 308 12.87 28.23 -18.71
C GLU A 308 13.53 27.77 -20.03
N SER A 309 14.15 26.57 -20.00
CA SER A 309 14.81 25.99 -21.18
C SER A 309 13.94 25.01 -21.95
N ASN A 310 12.94 24.42 -21.31
CA ASN A 310 12.02 23.45 -21.91
C ASN A 310 10.58 23.68 -21.40
N PRO A 311 9.83 24.63 -21.96
CA PRO A 311 8.47 24.95 -21.53
C PRO A 311 7.46 23.82 -21.79
N GLY A 312 7.87 22.73 -22.45
CA GLY A 312 7.02 21.59 -22.76
C GLY A 312 6.96 20.51 -21.67
N ILE A 313 7.66 20.67 -20.53
CA ILE A 313 7.63 19.68 -19.45
C ILE A 313 6.25 19.67 -18.81
N ARG A 314 5.63 18.49 -18.74
CA ARG A 314 4.39 18.25 -17.99
C ARG A 314 4.72 17.77 -16.59
N THR A 315 4.02 18.29 -15.59
CA THR A 315 4.23 17.91 -14.20
C THR A 315 2.97 17.21 -13.68
N VAL A 316 3.13 16.07 -13.00
CA VAL A 316 2.00 15.33 -12.41
C VAL A 316 2.30 15.09 -10.93
N LEU A 317 1.46 15.63 -10.08
CA LEU A 317 1.50 15.51 -8.63
C LEU A 317 0.53 14.41 -8.21
N LEU A 318 1.04 13.32 -7.65
CA LEU A 318 0.23 12.16 -7.25
C LEU A 318 0.19 12.03 -5.73
N SER A 319 -0.97 11.77 -5.18
CA SER A 319 -1.13 11.31 -3.80
C SER A 319 -2.43 10.52 -3.63
N ALA A 320 -2.55 9.81 -2.51
CA ALA A 320 -3.81 9.20 -2.11
C ALA A 320 -4.67 10.19 -1.31
N THR A 321 -4.05 11.18 -0.69
CA THR A 321 -4.68 12.11 0.25
C THR A 321 -4.13 13.51 0.00
N PHE A 322 -5.04 14.42 -0.35
CA PHE A 322 -4.77 15.85 -0.38
C PHE A 322 -5.88 16.55 0.39
N ASP A 323 -5.53 17.32 1.41
CA ASP A 323 -6.47 18.26 2.02
C ASP A 323 -6.50 19.60 1.25
N GLU A 324 -7.51 20.43 1.50
CA GLU A 324 -7.65 21.71 0.80
C GLU A 324 -6.47 22.66 0.98
N PRO A 325 -5.88 22.80 2.18
CA PRO A 325 -4.67 23.62 2.35
C PRO A 325 -3.50 23.13 1.49
N CYS A 326 -3.28 21.82 1.45
CA CYS A 326 -2.24 21.21 0.63
C CYS A 326 -2.48 21.46 -0.87
N CYS A 327 -3.71 21.28 -1.35
CA CYS A 327 -4.07 21.57 -2.74
C CYS A 327 -3.77 23.03 -3.11
N THR A 328 -4.13 23.98 -2.24
CA THR A 328 -3.89 25.41 -2.47
C THR A 328 -2.40 25.71 -2.59
N VAL A 329 -1.58 25.24 -1.66
CA VAL A 329 -0.13 25.47 -1.68
C VAL A 329 0.51 24.81 -2.90
N LEU A 330 0.14 23.57 -3.25
CA LEU A 330 0.67 22.92 -4.44
C LEU A 330 0.26 23.63 -5.72
N LYS A 331 -0.95 24.16 -5.79
CA LYS A 331 -1.38 24.97 -6.92
C LYS A 331 -0.54 26.24 -7.05
N ASP A 332 -0.31 26.97 -5.95
CA ASP A 332 0.51 28.17 -5.95
C ASP A 332 1.96 27.88 -6.37
N PHE A 333 2.50 26.74 -5.96
CA PHE A 333 3.87 26.34 -6.30
C PHE A 333 4.04 25.88 -7.74
N PHE A 334 3.09 25.05 -8.25
CA PHE A 334 3.28 24.36 -9.52
C PHE A 334 2.48 24.95 -10.69
N SER A 335 1.61 25.93 -10.46
CA SER A 335 0.92 26.67 -11.52
C SER A 335 1.65 27.98 -11.85
N GLU A 336 1.26 28.62 -12.94
CA GLU A 336 1.71 29.97 -13.28
C GLU A 336 0.57 30.95 -12.92
N GLY A 337 0.62 31.50 -11.71
CA GLY A 337 -0.43 32.41 -11.23
C GLY A 337 -1.84 31.80 -11.18
N GLY A 338 -1.92 30.49 -10.98
CA GLY A 338 -3.18 29.72 -11.02
C GLY A 338 -3.58 29.21 -12.39
N GLU A 339 -2.88 29.62 -13.44
CA GLU A 339 -3.03 29.10 -14.80
C GLU A 339 -2.21 27.81 -15.01
N LYS A 340 -2.37 27.16 -16.15
CA LYS A 340 -1.69 25.89 -16.49
C LYS A 340 -1.80 24.81 -15.42
N TRP A 341 -2.97 24.71 -14.81
CA TRP A 341 -3.31 23.80 -13.75
C TRP A 341 -4.50 22.92 -14.09
N LEU A 342 -4.39 21.62 -13.79
CA LEU A 342 -5.47 20.65 -13.86
C LEU A 342 -5.59 19.95 -12.52
N GLU A 343 -6.81 19.77 -12.02
CA GLU A 343 -7.07 19.05 -10.78
C GLU A 343 -8.07 17.93 -11.01
N ILE A 344 -7.68 16.71 -10.64
CA ILE A 344 -8.53 15.51 -10.69
C ILE A 344 -8.49 14.86 -9.31
N ARG A 345 -9.56 15.00 -8.57
CA ARG A 345 -9.67 14.45 -7.20
C ARG A 345 -10.69 13.33 -7.14
N CYS A 346 -10.28 12.23 -6.52
CA CYS A 346 -11.16 11.16 -6.13
C CYS A 346 -11.10 10.99 -4.62
N ASP A 347 -11.95 11.73 -3.92
CA ASP A 347 -12.02 11.74 -2.45
C ASP A 347 -12.93 10.62 -1.91
N ALA A 348 -13.05 9.54 -2.65
CA ALA A 348 -13.84 8.39 -2.25
C ALA A 348 -13.07 7.51 -1.25
N LEU A 349 -13.73 7.15 -0.17
CA LEU A 349 -13.24 6.10 0.72
C LEU A 349 -13.22 4.76 -0.02
N ARG A 350 -12.22 3.95 0.28
CA ARG A 350 -12.19 2.57 -0.19
C ARG A 350 -13.38 1.79 0.38
N HIS A 351 -13.97 0.94 -0.43
CA HIS A 351 -15.12 0.13 -0.02
C HIS A 351 -14.71 -1.16 0.69
N GLU A 352 -13.46 -1.61 0.50
CA GLU A 352 -12.98 -2.86 1.07
C GLU A 352 -12.76 -2.80 2.59
N PRO A 353 -12.17 -1.70 3.16
CA PRO A 353 -12.06 -1.56 4.60
C PRO A 353 -13.42 -1.25 5.23
N ARG A 354 -13.64 -1.80 6.40
CA ARG A 354 -14.75 -1.41 7.27
C ARG A 354 -14.27 -0.32 8.21
N TYR A 355 -14.99 0.78 8.25
CA TYR A 355 -14.61 1.95 9.04
C TYR A 355 -15.49 2.06 10.27
N MET A 356 -14.87 2.31 11.43
CA MET A 356 -15.56 2.63 12.67
C MET A 356 -14.89 3.82 13.35
N PHE A 357 -15.68 4.81 13.73
CA PHE A 357 -15.22 5.96 14.47
C PHE A 357 -15.62 5.84 15.93
N VAL A 358 -14.65 5.94 16.83
CA VAL A 358 -14.85 5.93 18.27
C VAL A 358 -14.35 7.25 18.84
N LYS A 359 -15.27 8.05 19.41
CA LYS A 359 -14.93 9.31 20.05
C LYS A 359 -14.29 9.06 21.41
N ALA A 360 -13.12 9.62 21.66
CA ALA A 360 -12.48 9.67 22.97
C ALA A 360 -12.73 11.02 23.64
N LYS A 361 -12.92 11.02 24.96
CA LYS A 361 -13.16 12.22 25.76
C LYS A 361 -11.85 12.94 26.14
N SER A 362 -10.74 12.22 26.18
CA SER A 362 -9.42 12.71 26.53
C SER A 362 -8.33 11.80 25.94
N PHE A 363 -7.07 12.22 26.04
CA PHE A 363 -5.95 11.38 25.63
C PHE A 363 -5.86 10.07 26.45
N ALA A 364 -6.08 10.16 27.76
CA ALA A 364 -6.11 8.98 28.63
C ALA A 364 -7.26 8.01 28.26
N ASP A 365 -8.43 8.54 27.92
CA ASP A 365 -9.56 7.72 27.42
C ASP A 365 -9.23 7.08 26.06
N LYS A 366 -8.52 7.79 25.18
CA LYS A 366 -8.03 7.23 23.90
C LYS A 366 -7.08 6.06 24.15
N GLN A 367 -6.10 6.22 25.05
CA GLN A 367 -5.16 5.16 25.39
C GLN A 367 -5.86 3.93 25.97
N ARG A 368 -6.76 4.13 26.94
CA ARG A 368 -7.53 3.04 27.54
C ARG A 368 -8.34 2.27 26.51
N LYS A 369 -9.09 2.97 25.64
CA LYS A 369 -9.86 2.36 24.57
C LYS A 369 -8.98 1.61 23.57
N MET A 370 -7.81 2.17 23.26
CA MET A 370 -6.86 1.52 22.34
C MET A 370 -6.34 0.21 22.94
N LEU A 371 -5.94 0.19 24.21
CA LEU A 371 -5.49 -1.03 24.89
C LEU A 371 -6.58 -2.09 24.91
N GLU A 372 -7.81 -1.69 25.23
CA GLU A 372 -8.95 -2.60 25.23
C GLU A 372 -9.25 -3.18 23.83
N LEU A 373 -9.13 -2.37 22.75
CA LEU A 373 -9.23 -2.85 21.38
C LEU A 373 -8.14 -3.87 21.04
N VAL A 374 -6.89 -3.59 21.43
CA VAL A 374 -5.77 -4.51 21.19
C VAL A 374 -6.00 -5.86 21.90
N GLN A 375 -6.55 -5.85 23.10
CA GLN A 375 -6.84 -7.07 23.85
C GLN A 375 -8.01 -7.88 23.28
N LYS A 376 -9.07 -7.21 22.84
CA LYS A 376 -10.35 -7.87 22.51
C LYS A 376 -10.59 -8.11 21.01
N MET A 377 -10.02 -7.25 20.13
CA MET A 377 -10.29 -7.33 18.70
C MET A 377 -9.44 -8.39 17.98
N PRO A 378 -9.83 -8.82 16.77
CA PRO A 378 -9.06 -9.80 15.99
C PRO A 378 -7.66 -9.33 15.63
N HIS A 379 -6.73 -10.27 15.52
CA HIS A 379 -5.37 -10.06 15.07
C HIS A 379 -5.09 -10.82 13.76
N PRO A 380 -4.15 -10.36 12.90
CA PRO A 380 -3.17 -9.28 13.18
C PRO A 380 -3.77 -7.88 13.15
N MET A 381 -3.20 -6.98 13.98
CA MET A 381 -3.61 -5.59 14.10
C MET A 381 -2.40 -4.68 13.91
N ILE A 382 -2.59 -3.53 13.27
CA ILE A 382 -1.59 -2.46 13.16
C ILE A 382 -2.14 -1.25 13.92
N VAL A 383 -1.35 -0.71 14.82
CA VAL A 383 -1.68 0.48 15.63
C VAL A 383 -0.70 1.58 15.26
N TYR A 384 -1.23 2.77 14.96
CA TYR A 384 -0.45 3.95 14.57
C TYR A 384 -0.54 5.05 15.64
#